data_5d42a3cbb708a3e30d22d13f444ea27e
#
_entry.id   5d42a3cbb708a3e30d22d13f444ea27e
#
_cell.length_a   1.000
_cell.length_b   1.000
_cell.length_c   1.000
_cell.angle_alpha   90.00
_cell.angle_beta   90.00
_cell.angle_gamma   90.00
#
_symmetry.space_group_name_H-M   'P 1'
#
loop_
_entity.id
_entity.type
_entity.pdbx_description
1 polymer ?
#
loop_
_entity_poly.entity_id
_entity_poly.type
_entity_poly.pdbx_seq_one_letter_code
_entity_poly.pdbx_strand_id
1 'polypeptide(L)'
;MRRREFLGVLGGALACPLAARAQSKDTPPAAVTKQDDFAGKLDSLLQQAEQLGAPVAAIQRAAAISRQPTFSKKDVFAVFDISQPSANKRFYILDFTSGQVTAHFAAHGKSNGPHARAIKFKGFQRDPNMVPLGPLKTVHAPPEVADHYRTIVDRYDKTVYRNMIVGVLEGMAPYNRYINHTPNTKWVIHPNWYTTAGFRAKNNGMLGRSLGCITVDPAENNKIIARLQGALIYVTVGDAPIEQYLK
;
A
#
# COMPACT_ATOMS: atom_id res chain seq x y z
N MET A 1 -16.52 -75.45 -4.82
CA MET A 1 -15.71 -76.71 -4.86
C MET A 1 -14.40 -76.49 -4.09
N ARG A 2 -14.22 -77.41 -3.09
CA ARG A 2 -12.94 -77.81 -2.36
C ARG A 2 -12.12 -76.69 -1.70
N ARG A 3 -12.21 -76.52 -0.36
CA ARG A 3 -11.57 -77.20 0.78
C ARG A 3 -10.09 -77.54 0.55
N ARG A 4 -9.22 -76.93 1.46
CA ARG A 4 -8.44 -77.74 2.41
C ARG A 4 -7.74 -76.88 3.43
N GLU A 5 -8.03 -77.19 4.68
CA GLU A 5 -7.32 -76.84 5.91
C GLU A 5 -5.94 -77.50 5.95
N PHE A 6 -5.02 -76.95 6.74
CA PHE A 6 -4.10 -77.75 7.57
C PHE A 6 -3.57 -76.97 8.80
N LEU A 7 -3.70 -77.65 9.92
CA LEU A 7 -3.19 -77.30 11.26
C LEU A 7 -1.68 -77.49 11.38
N GLY A 8 -1.11 -76.91 12.46
CA GLY A 8 0.15 -77.38 13.08
C GLY A 8 0.86 -76.25 13.86
N VAL A 9 0.65 -76.17 15.11
CA VAL A 9 1.33 -76.65 16.33
C VAL A 9 2.46 -75.74 16.88
N LEU A 10 2.17 -75.18 18.06
CA LEU A 10 2.93 -74.95 19.30
C LEU A 10 4.47 -74.83 19.27
N GLY A 11 4.93 -73.72 19.91
CA GLY A 11 6.29 -73.59 20.44
C GLY A 11 6.43 -72.36 21.28
N GLY A 12 6.36 -72.49 22.60
CA GLY A 12 6.55 -71.42 23.54
C GLY A 12 8.01 -71.12 23.80
N ALA A 13 8.32 -69.86 24.08
CA ALA A 13 9.52 -69.45 24.74
C ALA A 13 9.34 -68.14 25.48
N LEU A 14 9.69 -68.13 26.74
CA LEU A 14 9.80 -67.04 27.69
C LEU A 14 10.76 -65.98 27.21
N ALA A 15 10.38 -64.70 27.30
CA ALA A 15 11.34 -63.63 27.21
C ALA A 15 11.00 -62.48 28.16
N CYS A 16 12.02 -62.05 28.89
CA CYS A 16 12.05 -60.99 29.87
C CYS A 16 11.62 -59.60 29.35
N PRO A 17 11.09 -58.73 30.21
CA PRO A 17 10.83 -57.36 29.84
C PRO A 17 12.09 -56.51 29.85
N LEU A 18 12.58 -56.07 28.71
CA LEU A 18 13.52 -54.95 28.61
C LEU A 18 12.73 -53.65 28.73
N ALA A 19 13.07 -52.88 29.75
CA ALA A 19 12.59 -51.52 29.94
C ALA A 19 12.99 -50.64 28.76
N ALA A 20 12.05 -50.29 27.91
CA ALA A 20 12.24 -49.30 26.86
C ALA A 20 12.24 -47.90 27.50
N ARG A 21 13.44 -47.32 27.57
CA ARG A 21 13.68 -45.93 27.95
C ARG A 21 13.05 -45.06 26.89
N ALA A 22 11.96 -44.35 27.24
CA ALA A 22 11.34 -43.35 26.38
C ALA A 22 12.34 -42.21 26.13
N GLN A 23 12.94 -42.20 24.96
CA GLN A 23 13.61 -40.99 24.45
C GLN A 23 12.51 -39.97 24.12
N SER A 24 12.45 -38.89 24.88
CA SER A 24 11.74 -37.70 24.50
C SER A 24 12.35 -37.21 23.18
N LYS A 25 11.64 -37.36 22.10
CA LYS A 25 11.98 -36.66 20.85
C LYS A 25 11.72 -35.18 21.11
N ASP A 26 12.78 -34.45 21.38
CA ASP A 26 12.76 -33.00 21.23
C ASP A 26 12.40 -32.70 19.77
N THR A 27 11.13 -32.37 19.54
CA THR A 27 10.68 -31.87 18.26
C THR A 27 11.35 -30.51 18.10
N PRO A 28 12.19 -30.29 17.09
CA PRO A 28 12.78 -28.99 16.87
C PRO A 28 11.64 -28.00 16.68
N PRO A 29 11.74 -26.74 17.17
CA PRO A 29 10.73 -25.75 16.98
C PRO A 29 10.45 -25.60 15.47
N ALA A 30 9.16 -25.62 15.11
CA ALA A 30 8.75 -25.48 13.72
C ALA A 30 9.42 -24.24 13.12
N ALA A 31 10.11 -24.41 12.01
CA ALA A 31 10.75 -23.30 11.31
C ALA A 31 9.67 -22.30 10.93
N VAL A 32 9.75 -21.09 11.48
CA VAL A 32 8.86 -19.98 11.12
C VAL A 32 8.99 -19.75 9.63
N THR A 33 7.90 -19.93 8.88
CA THR A 33 7.91 -19.76 7.45
C THR A 33 7.94 -18.25 7.11
N LYS A 34 8.44 -17.87 5.93
CA LYS A 34 8.42 -16.47 5.48
C LYS A 34 7.00 -15.89 5.42
N GLN A 35 5.99 -16.74 5.35
CA GLN A 35 4.59 -16.36 5.33
C GLN A 35 4.10 -15.99 6.74
N ASP A 36 4.54 -16.71 7.77
CA ASP A 36 4.19 -16.43 9.17
C ASP A 36 4.83 -15.11 9.62
N ASP A 37 6.06 -14.83 9.17
CA ASP A 37 6.74 -13.54 9.45
C ASP A 37 6.00 -12.34 8.82
N PHE A 38 5.44 -12.49 7.61
CA PHE A 38 4.65 -11.43 6.99
C PHE A 38 3.35 -11.17 7.74
N ALA A 39 2.62 -12.21 8.15
CA ALA A 39 1.36 -12.06 8.87
C ALA A 39 1.56 -11.36 10.22
N GLY A 40 2.53 -11.80 11.01
CA GLY A 40 2.83 -11.18 12.30
C GLY A 40 3.28 -9.71 12.19
N LYS A 41 4.07 -9.38 11.16
CA LYS A 41 4.43 -7.99 10.87
C LYS A 41 3.23 -7.16 10.42
N LEU A 42 2.35 -7.73 9.61
CA LEU A 42 1.14 -7.05 9.16
C LEU A 42 0.24 -6.69 10.33
N ASP A 43 0.02 -7.60 11.27
CA ASP A 43 -0.81 -7.34 12.46
C ASP A 43 -0.27 -6.17 13.30
N SER A 44 1.06 -6.13 13.50
CA SER A 44 1.70 -5.00 14.19
C SER A 44 1.52 -3.67 13.43
N LEU A 45 1.67 -3.69 12.10
CA LEU A 45 1.46 -2.51 11.27
C LEU A 45 -0.01 -2.07 11.24
N LEU A 46 -0.96 -3.00 11.27
CA LEU A 46 -2.40 -2.68 11.36
C LEU A 46 -2.75 -1.96 12.66
N GLN A 47 -2.21 -2.40 13.79
CA GLN A 47 -2.41 -1.72 15.08
C GLN A 47 -1.86 -0.28 15.06
N GLN A 48 -0.67 -0.06 14.50
CA GLN A 48 -0.10 1.27 14.34
C GLN A 48 -0.96 2.14 13.39
N ALA A 49 -1.43 1.56 12.28
CA ALA A 49 -2.26 2.23 11.31
C ALA A 49 -3.61 2.69 11.89
N GLU A 50 -4.24 1.84 12.69
CA GLU A 50 -5.48 2.14 13.41
C GLU A 50 -5.30 3.33 14.36
N GLN A 51 -4.21 3.37 15.12
CA GLN A 51 -3.87 4.50 16.01
C GLN A 51 -3.67 5.81 15.23
N LEU A 52 -3.28 5.74 13.97
CA LEU A 52 -3.14 6.90 13.08
C LEU A 52 -4.46 7.26 12.35
N GLY A 53 -5.56 6.54 12.61
CA GLY A 53 -6.86 6.73 11.97
C GLY A 53 -6.92 6.25 10.52
N ALA A 54 -6.07 5.29 10.14
CA ALA A 54 -6.05 4.72 8.80
C ALA A 54 -7.20 3.71 8.59
N PRO A 55 -7.68 3.53 7.34
CA PRO A 55 -8.73 2.56 7.01
C PRO A 55 -8.16 1.13 7.03
N VAL A 56 -8.37 0.41 8.13
CA VAL A 56 -7.76 -0.91 8.40
C VAL A 56 -8.16 -1.96 7.36
N ALA A 57 -9.45 -2.06 7.01
CA ALA A 57 -9.90 -3.02 6.02
C ALA A 57 -9.35 -2.72 4.61
N ALA A 58 -9.16 -1.44 4.27
CA ALA A 58 -8.49 -1.06 3.02
C ALA A 58 -7.00 -1.43 3.03
N ILE A 59 -6.33 -1.30 4.18
CA ILE A 59 -4.93 -1.72 4.34
C ILE A 59 -4.79 -3.23 4.18
N GLN A 60 -5.69 -4.03 4.74
CA GLN A 60 -5.69 -5.50 4.57
C GLN A 60 -5.84 -5.89 3.09
N ARG A 61 -6.75 -5.24 2.36
CA ARG A 61 -6.88 -5.43 0.89
C ARG A 61 -5.60 -5.04 0.15
N ALA A 62 -5.01 -3.90 0.49
CA ALA A 62 -3.77 -3.43 -0.10
C ALA A 62 -2.60 -4.38 0.18
N ALA A 63 -2.51 -4.93 1.39
CA ALA A 63 -1.49 -5.91 1.76
C ALA A 63 -1.55 -7.17 0.88
N ALA A 64 -2.76 -7.71 0.65
CA ALA A 64 -2.95 -8.85 -0.25
C ALA A 64 -2.54 -8.51 -1.71
N ILE A 65 -2.91 -7.33 -2.21
CA ILE A 65 -2.57 -6.87 -3.56
C ILE A 65 -1.07 -6.63 -3.71
N SER A 66 -0.39 -6.06 -2.71
CA SER A 66 1.04 -5.72 -2.76
C SER A 66 1.94 -6.96 -2.96
N ARG A 67 1.44 -8.15 -2.62
CA ARG A 67 2.16 -9.42 -2.78
C ARG A 67 2.15 -9.95 -4.22
N GLN A 68 1.32 -9.41 -5.10
CA GLN A 68 1.23 -9.84 -6.49
C GLN A 68 2.56 -9.64 -7.23
N PRO A 69 2.89 -10.51 -8.23
CA PRO A 69 4.13 -10.43 -9.00
C PRO A 69 4.35 -9.10 -9.73
N THR A 70 3.27 -8.38 -10.00
CA THR A 70 3.25 -7.09 -10.69
C THR A 70 4.05 -5.99 -9.97
N PHE A 71 4.14 -6.08 -8.64
CA PHE A 71 4.90 -5.12 -7.83
C PHE A 71 6.30 -5.68 -7.59
N SER A 72 7.33 -4.91 -8.00
CA SER A 72 8.73 -5.30 -7.80
C SER A 72 9.18 -5.08 -6.35
N LYS A 73 8.55 -4.14 -5.64
CA LYS A 73 8.82 -3.83 -4.25
C LYS A 73 7.64 -4.27 -3.39
N LYS A 74 7.85 -5.25 -2.51
CA LYS A 74 6.80 -5.93 -1.72
C LYS A 74 6.93 -5.70 -0.21
N ASP A 75 8.01 -5.10 0.21
CA ASP A 75 8.34 -4.78 1.60
C ASP A 75 7.78 -3.43 2.06
N VAL A 76 7.13 -2.71 1.14
CA VAL A 76 6.45 -1.45 1.42
C VAL A 76 5.26 -1.26 0.51
N PHE A 77 4.20 -0.64 1.01
CA PHE A 77 3.10 -0.13 0.20
C PHE A 77 2.47 1.09 0.86
N ALA A 78 1.67 1.82 0.11
CA ALA A 78 0.92 2.96 0.64
C ALA A 78 -0.58 2.79 0.44
N VAL A 79 -1.37 3.40 1.35
CA VAL A 79 -2.82 3.55 1.23
C VAL A 79 -3.15 5.04 1.29
N PHE A 80 -3.87 5.53 0.28
CA PHE A 80 -4.35 6.89 0.23
C PHE A 80 -5.87 6.92 0.41
N ASP A 81 -6.33 7.32 1.59
CA ASP A 81 -7.75 7.49 1.87
C ASP A 81 -8.20 8.91 1.47
N ILE A 82 -8.76 9.02 0.28
CA ILE A 82 -9.21 10.33 -0.24
C ILE A 82 -10.52 10.81 0.38
N SER A 83 -11.22 9.98 1.15
CA SER A 83 -12.47 10.37 1.83
C SER A 83 -12.24 11.23 3.06
N GLN A 84 -11.08 11.12 3.69
CA GLN A 84 -10.74 11.92 4.85
C GLN A 84 -10.58 13.41 4.51
N PRO A 85 -10.77 14.32 5.46
CA PRO A 85 -10.49 15.75 5.28
C PRO A 85 -9.04 15.97 4.80
N SER A 86 -8.83 16.95 3.91
CA SER A 86 -7.49 17.24 3.39
C SER A 86 -6.55 17.82 4.44
N ALA A 87 -7.10 18.33 5.54
CA ALA A 87 -6.34 18.78 6.69
C ALA A 87 -5.74 17.63 7.52
N ASN A 88 -6.14 16.39 7.26
CA ASN A 88 -5.61 15.22 7.94
C ASN A 88 -4.45 14.61 7.15
N LYS A 89 -3.54 13.95 7.87
CA LYS A 89 -2.58 13.03 7.26
C LYS A 89 -3.34 11.77 6.86
N ARG A 90 -3.55 11.56 5.58
CA ARG A 90 -4.41 10.53 5.00
C ARG A 90 -3.75 9.67 3.92
N PHE A 91 -2.43 9.80 3.81
CA PHE A 91 -1.58 8.98 2.97
C PHE A 91 -0.64 8.19 3.89
N TYR A 92 -0.91 6.90 4.04
CA TYR A 92 -0.25 6.00 4.99
C TYR A 92 0.75 5.13 4.24
N ILE A 93 2.00 5.06 4.73
CA ILE A 93 3.02 4.16 4.21
C ILE A 93 3.31 3.10 5.26
N LEU A 94 3.13 1.84 4.89
CA LEU A 94 3.43 0.68 5.70
C LEU A 94 4.75 0.07 5.21
N ASP A 95 5.74 -0.01 6.06
CA ASP A 95 7.07 -0.50 5.75
C ASP A 95 7.41 -1.73 6.60
N PHE A 96 7.44 -2.89 5.97
CA PHE A 96 7.72 -4.17 6.61
C PHE A 96 9.20 -4.35 6.97
N THR A 97 10.09 -3.56 6.38
CA THR A 97 11.53 -3.59 6.70
C THR A 97 11.80 -2.88 8.01
N SER A 98 11.23 -1.69 8.19
CA SER A 98 11.37 -0.93 9.44
C SER A 98 10.34 -1.31 10.51
N GLY A 99 9.25 -2.01 10.15
CA GLY A 99 8.13 -2.32 11.05
C GLY A 99 7.32 -1.08 11.45
N GLN A 100 7.30 -0.04 10.62
CA GLN A 100 6.67 1.25 10.96
C GLN A 100 5.59 1.67 9.96
N VAL A 101 4.57 2.34 10.49
CA VAL A 101 3.59 3.08 9.69
C VAL A 101 3.83 4.58 9.83
N THR A 102 3.85 5.27 8.71
CA THR A 102 3.95 6.74 8.68
C THR A 102 2.75 7.33 7.95
N ALA A 103 2.25 8.47 8.46
CA ALA A 103 1.12 9.17 7.86
C ALA A 103 1.56 10.54 7.32
N HIS A 104 1.13 10.86 6.10
CA HIS A 104 1.56 12.03 5.35
C HIS A 104 0.36 12.83 4.81
N PHE A 105 0.58 14.11 4.59
CA PHE A 105 -0.37 14.95 3.86
C PHE A 105 -0.33 14.64 2.37
N ALA A 106 -1.52 14.44 1.76
CA ALA A 106 -1.64 14.27 0.32
C ALA A 106 -2.91 14.94 -0.23
N ALA A 107 -2.74 15.72 -1.31
CA ALA A 107 -3.84 16.39 -1.99
C ALA A 107 -4.50 15.47 -3.02
N HIS A 108 -5.82 15.62 -3.16
CA HIS A 108 -6.65 14.97 -4.18
C HIS A 108 -6.85 15.86 -5.40
N GLY A 109 -7.44 15.32 -6.47
CA GLY A 109 -7.73 16.04 -7.70
C GLY A 109 -8.90 17.01 -7.56
N LYS A 110 -8.90 18.10 -8.33
CA LYS A 110 -9.94 19.14 -8.24
C LYS A 110 -11.33 18.62 -8.58
N SER A 111 -11.46 17.63 -9.45
CA SER A 111 -12.74 17.00 -9.78
C SER A 111 -13.25 16.02 -8.72
N ASN A 112 -12.41 15.61 -7.77
CA ASN A 112 -12.87 14.85 -6.61
C ASN A 112 -13.71 15.69 -5.64
N GLY A 113 -13.56 17.03 -5.61
CA GLY A 113 -14.34 17.88 -4.71
C GLY A 113 -13.65 19.18 -4.30
N PRO A 114 -14.19 19.87 -3.27
CA PRO A 114 -13.61 21.09 -2.73
C PRO A 114 -12.28 20.82 -1.99
N HIS A 115 -11.55 21.88 -1.61
CA HIS A 115 -10.28 21.79 -0.90
C HIS A 115 -10.36 20.94 0.38
N ALA A 116 -11.45 21.09 1.12
CA ALA A 116 -11.60 20.44 2.43
C ALA A 116 -11.69 18.90 2.33
N ARG A 117 -12.39 18.38 1.31
CA ARG A 117 -12.70 16.95 1.22
C ARG A 117 -13.02 16.53 -0.22
N ALA A 118 -12.60 15.33 -0.60
CA ALA A 118 -13.14 14.68 -1.78
C ALA A 118 -14.57 14.16 -1.50
N ILE A 119 -15.47 14.38 -2.44
CA ILE A 119 -16.89 13.99 -2.38
C ILE A 119 -17.35 13.23 -3.64
N LYS A 120 -16.51 13.14 -4.65
CA LYS A 120 -16.75 12.40 -5.89
C LYS A 120 -15.67 11.34 -6.06
N PHE A 121 -16.12 10.11 -6.22
CA PHE A 121 -15.28 8.92 -6.29
C PHE A 121 -15.78 8.07 -7.46
N LYS A 122 -15.07 8.08 -8.60
CA LYS A 122 -15.46 7.26 -9.75
C LYS A 122 -14.25 6.59 -10.37
N GLY A 123 -14.30 5.26 -10.50
CA GLY A 123 -13.22 4.45 -11.04
C GLY A 123 -13.11 4.46 -12.56
N PHE A 124 -14.26 4.47 -13.29
CA PHE A 124 -14.26 4.35 -14.75
C PHE A 124 -14.31 5.66 -15.54
N GLN A 125 -14.54 6.78 -14.90
CA GLN A 125 -14.61 8.04 -15.62
C GLN A 125 -13.21 8.59 -15.88
N ARG A 126 -12.89 8.78 -17.16
CA ARG A 126 -11.67 9.42 -17.66
C ARG A 126 -11.67 10.93 -17.37
N ASP A 127 -11.85 11.31 -16.13
CA ASP A 127 -11.64 12.69 -15.72
C ASP A 127 -10.17 12.89 -15.35
N PRO A 128 -9.39 13.63 -16.17
CA PRO A 128 -7.96 13.82 -15.91
C PRO A 128 -7.68 14.59 -14.62
N ASN A 129 -8.69 15.24 -14.05
CA ASN A 129 -8.57 16.02 -12.82
C ASN A 129 -9.02 15.26 -11.57
N MET A 130 -9.24 13.94 -11.68
CA MET A 130 -9.65 13.08 -10.58
C MET A 130 -8.54 12.06 -10.29
N VAL A 131 -8.22 11.86 -9.00
CA VAL A 131 -7.32 10.78 -8.60
C VAL A 131 -8.01 9.45 -8.86
N PRO A 132 -7.36 8.51 -9.59
CA PRO A 132 -7.93 7.20 -9.86
C PRO A 132 -8.02 6.36 -8.57
N LEU A 133 -9.12 5.65 -8.40
CA LEU A 133 -9.27 4.68 -7.30
C LEU A 133 -8.52 3.37 -7.59
N GLY A 134 -8.21 2.65 -6.54
CA GLY A 134 -7.69 1.29 -6.58
C GLY A 134 -6.17 1.18 -6.63
N PRO A 135 -5.66 0.03 -7.09
CA PRO A 135 -4.24 -0.25 -7.08
C PRO A 135 -3.51 0.52 -8.19
N LEU A 136 -2.52 1.28 -7.78
CA LEU A 136 -1.59 2.00 -8.64
C LEU A 136 -0.17 1.50 -8.36
N LYS A 137 0.67 1.37 -9.40
CA LYS A 137 2.09 1.09 -9.27
C LYS A 137 2.88 2.36 -9.52
N THR A 138 3.85 2.64 -8.67
CA THR A 138 4.76 3.77 -8.89
C THR A 138 5.95 3.31 -9.70
N VAL A 139 6.22 3.99 -10.81
CA VAL A 139 7.40 3.76 -11.67
C VAL A 139 8.21 5.03 -11.82
N HIS A 140 9.46 4.90 -12.27
CA HIS A 140 10.32 6.04 -12.50
C HIS A 140 9.72 6.99 -13.54
N ALA A 141 9.76 8.29 -13.24
CA ALA A 141 9.35 9.30 -14.20
C ALA A 141 10.46 9.51 -15.24
N PRO A 142 10.12 9.58 -16.54
CA PRO A 142 11.08 9.96 -17.55
C PRO A 142 11.50 11.44 -17.38
N PRO A 143 12.67 11.86 -17.90
CA PRO A 143 13.23 13.20 -17.66
C PRO A 143 12.26 14.35 -17.97
N GLU A 144 11.53 14.28 -19.08
CA GLU A 144 10.56 15.31 -19.49
C GLU A 144 9.41 15.51 -18.49
N VAL A 145 9.05 14.47 -17.73
CA VAL A 145 8.06 14.56 -16.65
C VAL A 145 8.71 15.04 -15.36
N ALA A 146 9.89 14.51 -15.03
CA ALA A 146 10.60 14.84 -13.79
C ALA A 146 11.03 16.30 -13.73
N ASP A 147 11.51 16.86 -14.84
CA ASP A 147 12.03 18.24 -14.92
C ASP A 147 10.96 19.29 -14.60
N HIS A 148 9.71 19.00 -14.95
CA HIS A 148 8.58 19.89 -14.65
C HIS A 148 8.39 20.13 -13.13
N TYR A 149 8.81 19.20 -12.29
CA TYR A 149 8.62 19.25 -10.83
C TYR A 149 9.94 19.44 -10.07
N ARG A 150 11.07 19.63 -10.75
CA ARG A 150 12.42 19.67 -10.15
C ARG A 150 12.59 20.71 -9.06
N THR A 151 11.87 21.82 -9.14
CA THR A 151 11.93 22.91 -8.17
C THR A 151 10.53 23.37 -7.81
N ILE A 152 10.24 23.39 -6.52
CA ILE A 152 8.98 23.91 -5.97
C ILE A 152 9.33 25.10 -5.06
N VAL A 153 8.59 26.18 -5.20
CA VAL A 153 8.71 27.36 -4.35
C VAL A 153 7.40 27.53 -3.58
N ASP A 154 7.48 27.55 -2.26
CA ASP A 154 6.35 27.92 -1.42
C ASP A 154 5.97 29.38 -1.70
N ARG A 155 4.70 29.62 -1.99
CA ARG A 155 4.23 30.96 -2.35
C ARG A 155 4.10 31.90 -1.15
N TYR A 156 4.05 31.36 0.06
CA TYR A 156 3.83 32.12 1.29
C TYR A 156 5.15 32.45 2.02
N ASP A 157 5.95 31.43 2.35
CA ASP A 157 7.20 31.60 3.09
C ASP A 157 8.45 31.68 2.20
N LYS A 158 8.27 31.51 0.86
CA LYS A 158 9.33 31.55 -0.15
C LYS A 158 10.37 30.44 -0.06
N THR A 159 10.14 29.43 0.76
CA THR A 159 11.02 28.25 0.81
C THR A 159 11.16 27.61 -0.56
N VAL A 160 12.39 27.30 -0.95
CA VAL A 160 12.71 26.68 -2.24
C VAL A 160 13.13 25.24 -2.02
N TYR A 161 12.34 24.32 -2.56
CA TYR A 161 12.63 22.90 -2.57
C TYR A 161 13.23 22.52 -3.93
N ARG A 162 14.44 21.97 -3.94
CA ARG A 162 15.21 21.64 -5.15
C ARG A 162 15.40 20.12 -5.29
N ASN A 163 15.72 19.69 -6.50
CA ASN A 163 16.01 18.29 -6.82
C ASN A 163 14.85 17.35 -6.41
N MET A 164 13.63 17.82 -6.63
CA MET A 164 12.45 17.02 -6.35
C MET A 164 12.33 15.86 -7.33
N ILE A 165 12.02 14.70 -6.81
CA ILE A 165 11.75 13.49 -7.63
C ILE A 165 10.26 13.29 -7.81
N VAL A 166 9.91 12.53 -8.85
CA VAL A 166 8.53 12.26 -9.26
C VAL A 166 8.37 10.77 -9.55
N GLY A 167 7.23 10.22 -9.24
CA GLY A 167 6.84 8.87 -9.66
C GLY A 167 5.67 8.91 -10.64
N VAL A 168 5.77 8.23 -11.77
CA VAL A 168 4.63 8.00 -12.65
C VAL A 168 3.76 6.91 -12.04
N LEU A 169 2.43 7.07 -12.14
CA LEU A 169 1.46 6.12 -11.64
C LEU A 169 0.90 5.29 -12.79
N GLU A 170 0.95 3.97 -12.66
CA GLU A 170 0.33 3.02 -13.57
C GLU A 170 -0.87 2.36 -12.91
N GLY A 171 -2.04 2.37 -13.57
CA GLY A 171 -3.23 1.68 -13.12
C GLY A 171 -3.12 0.17 -13.29
N MET A 172 -3.34 -0.58 -12.22
CA MET A 172 -3.12 -2.03 -12.18
C MET A 172 -4.43 -2.85 -12.29
N ALA A 173 -5.59 -2.20 -12.15
CA ALA A 173 -6.90 -2.83 -12.30
C ALA A 173 -7.57 -2.44 -13.62
N PRO A 174 -8.48 -3.26 -14.17
CA PRO A 174 -9.17 -2.95 -15.43
C PRO A 174 -9.82 -1.57 -15.46
N TYR A 175 -10.39 -1.13 -14.33
CA TYR A 175 -11.11 0.13 -14.21
C TYR A 175 -10.20 1.38 -14.13
N ASN A 176 -8.91 1.24 -13.83
CA ASN A 176 -7.97 2.36 -13.76
C ASN A 176 -6.82 2.28 -14.78
N ARG A 177 -6.75 1.21 -15.60
CA ARG A 177 -5.73 1.07 -16.68
C ARG A 177 -5.77 2.18 -17.74
N TYR A 178 -6.85 2.93 -17.84
CA TYR A 178 -6.94 4.05 -18.80
C TYR A 178 -5.82 5.08 -18.59
N ILE A 179 -5.31 5.23 -17.37
CA ILE A 179 -4.23 6.20 -17.07
C ILE A 179 -2.91 5.82 -17.73
N ASN A 180 -2.69 4.55 -18.07
CA ASN A 180 -1.45 4.06 -18.69
C ASN A 180 -1.35 4.45 -20.17
N HIS A 181 -2.50 4.69 -20.82
CA HIS A 181 -2.62 4.88 -22.26
C HIS A 181 -3.14 6.27 -22.65
N THR A 182 -3.24 7.20 -21.71
CA THR A 182 -3.72 8.55 -22.02
C THR A 182 -2.59 9.36 -22.68
N PRO A 183 -2.73 9.76 -23.94
CA PRO A 183 -1.71 10.56 -24.63
C PRO A 183 -1.49 11.90 -23.89
N ASN A 184 -0.23 12.30 -23.80
CA ASN A 184 0.19 13.61 -23.25
C ASN A 184 -0.23 13.90 -21.82
N THR A 185 -0.81 12.92 -21.10
CA THR A 185 -1.21 13.09 -19.70
C THR A 185 -0.65 11.94 -18.88
N LYS A 186 0.22 12.25 -17.93
CA LYS A 186 0.73 11.28 -16.95
C LYS A 186 0.14 11.58 -15.59
N TRP A 187 -0.48 10.58 -14.97
CA TRP A 187 -0.77 10.64 -13.54
C TRP A 187 0.53 10.38 -12.78
N VAL A 188 0.83 11.28 -11.86
CA VAL A 188 2.08 11.22 -11.10
C VAL A 188 1.83 11.40 -9.61
N ILE A 189 2.76 10.90 -8.79
CA ILE A 189 2.94 11.36 -7.43
C ILE A 189 4.08 12.36 -7.44
N HIS A 190 3.83 13.60 -6.94
CA HIS A 190 4.76 14.70 -7.07
C HIS A 190 4.59 15.74 -5.94
N PRO A 191 5.58 16.62 -5.70
CA PRO A 191 5.44 17.74 -4.77
C PRO A 191 4.69 18.91 -5.39
N ASN A 192 4.07 19.76 -4.56
CA ASN A 192 3.62 21.07 -5.03
C ASN A 192 3.50 22.08 -3.87
N TRP A 193 3.53 23.38 -4.18
CA TRP A 193 3.46 24.48 -3.22
C TRP A 193 2.14 24.48 -2.41
N TYR A 194 1.04 23.99 -2.95
CA TYR A 194 -0.26 23.94 -2.26
C TYR A 194 -0.40 22.78 -1.26
N THR A 195 0.68 22.07 -0.97
CA THR A 195 0.76 21.05 0.08
C THR A 195 1.77 21.40 1.18
N THR A 196 2.50 22.50 1.04
CA THR A 196 3.50 22.96 2.00
C THR A 196 2.91 23.37 3.35
N ALA A 197 3.74 23.43 4.38
CA ALA A 197 3.34 23.93 5.70
C ALA A 197 2.85 25.38 5.63
N GLY A 198 3.51 26.23 4.84
CA GLY A 198 3.11 27.62 4.63
C GLY A 198 1.69 27.73 4.02
N PHE A 199 1.40 26.90 3.02
CA PHE A 199 0.04 26.86 2.45
C PHE A 199 -1.00 26.42 3.48
N ARG A 200 -0.75 25.31 4.21
CA ARG A 200 -1.69 24.80 5.22
C ARG A 200 -1.98 25.82 6.31
N ALA A 201 -0.97 26.52 6.78
CA ALA A 201 -1.13 27.56 7.81
C ALA A 201 -2.08 28.69 7.38
N LYS A 202 -2.11 29.04 6.08
CA LYS A 202 -2.99 30.08 5.52
C LYS A 202 -4.37 29.57 5.09
N ASN A 203 -4.60 28.25 5.10
CA ASN A 203 -5.83 27.62 4.61
C ASN A 203 -6.47 26.69 5.66
N ASN A 204 -6.42 27.04 6.94
CA ASN A 204 -7.02 26.29 8.04
C ASN A 204 -6.61 24.81 8.06
N GLY A 205 -5.34 24.52 7.77
CA GLY A 205 -4.78 23.18 7.68
C GLY A 205 -5.07 22.45 6.36
N MET A 206 -6.00 22.94 5.55
CA MET A 206 -6.41 22.29 4.30
C MET A 206 -5.33 22.37 3.23
N LEU A 207 -5.29 21.35 2.36
CA LEU A 207 -4.46 21.32 1.18
C LEU A 207 -5.15 21.94 -0.04
N GLY A 208 -4.36 22.29 -1.06
CA GLY A 208 -4.88 22.56 -2.38
C GLY A 208 -5.36 21.29 -3.10
N ARG A 209 -5.55 21.40 -4.42
CA ARG A 209 -6.03 20.28 -5.27
C ARG A 209 -5.18 20.17 -6.52
N SER A 210 -4.91 18.94 -6.92
CA SER A 210 -4.18 18.62 -8.14
C SER A 210 -5.09 18.61 -9.38
N LEU A 211 -4.48 18.36 -10.52
CA LEU A 211 -5.18 18.00 -11.76
C LEU A 211 -5.25 16.48 -11.94
N GLY A 212 -5.59 15.75 -10.87
CA GLY A 212 -5.74 14.29 -10.88
C GLY A 212 -4.54 13.51 -10.30
N CYS A 213 -3.42 14.15 -10.07
CA CYS A 213 -2.24 13.55 -9.47
C CYS A 213 -2.39 13.36 -7.96
N ILE A 214 -1.54 12.50 -7.38
CA ILE A 214 -1.32 12.46 -5.93
C ILE A 214 -0.24 13.49 -5.62
N THR A 215 -0.54 14.48 -4.77
CA THR A 215 0.44 15.54 -4.48
C THR A 215 0.79 15.53 -3.00
N VAL A 216 2.07 15.42 -2.69
CA VAL A 216 2.60 15.33 -1.33
C VAL A 216 3.41 16.58 -0.94
N ASP A 217 3.69 16.74 0.35
CA ASP A 217 4.48 17.85 0.85
C ASP A 217 5.91 17.79 0.28
N PRO A 218 6.43 18.88 -0.32
CA PRO A 218 7.80 18.94 -0.84
C PRO A 218 8.87 18.55 0.19
N ALA A 219 8.66 18.84 1.46
CA ALA A 219 9.61 18.51 2.52
C ALA A 219 9.78 16.99 2.72
N GLU A 220 8.74 16.19 2.40
CA GLU A 220 8.73 14.74 2.58
C GLU A 220 8.82 13.98 1.24
N ASN A 221 8.61 14.68 0.13
CA ASN A 221 8.42 14.10 -1.20
C ASN A 221 9.49 13.08 -1.60
N ASN A 222 10.76 13.45 -1.52
CA ASN A 222 11.83 12.59 -2.01
C ASN A 222 11.94 11.29 -1.21
N LYS A 223 11.70 11.34 0.11
CA LYS A 223 11.67 10.15 0.97
C LYS A 223 10.49 9.25 0.61
N ILE A 224 9.31 9.84 0.42
CA ILE A 224 8.09 9.11 0.04
C ILE A 224 8.29 8.39 -1.30
N ILE A 225 8.69 9.13 -2.33
CA ILE A 225 8.78 8.58 -3.69
C ILE A 225 9.89 7.53 -3.80
N ALA A 226 11.06 7.77 -3.20
CA ALA A 226 12.15 6.79 -3.20
C ALA A 226 11.74 5.46 -2.51
N ARG A 227 10.93 5.53 -1.45
CA ARG A 227 10.40 4.34 -0.78
C ARG A 227 9.38 3.59 -1.63
N LEU A 228 8.61 4.29 -2.45
CA LEU A 228 7.46 3.71 -3.18
C LEU A 228 7.78 3.31 -4.62
N GLN A 229 9.00 3.50 -5.13
CA GLN A 229 9.37 3.04 -6.48
C GLN A 229 9.18 1.53 -6.62
N GLY A 230 8.35 1.10 -7.58
CA GLY A 230 7.98 -0.29 -7.82
C GLY A 230 6.94 -0.85 -6.84
N ALA A 231 6.49 -0.05 -5.87
CA ALA A 231 5.53 -0.43 -4.85
C ALA A 231 4.08 -0.10 -5.24
N LEU A 232 3.14 -0.67 -4.47
CA LEU A 232 1.71 -0.37 -4.55
C LEU A 232 1.40 0.96 -3.84
N ILE A 233 0.59 1.80 -4.49
CA ILE A 233 -0.24 2.81 -3.84
C ILE A 233 -1.70 2.40 -4.05
N TYR A 234 -2.44 2.16 -2.97
CA TYR A 234 -3.85 1.80 -3.01
C TYR A 234 -4.71 3.01 -2.65
N VAL A 235 -5.42 3.57 -3.63
CA VAL A 235 -6.32 4.71 -3.42
C VAL A 235 -7.70 4.20 -3.03
N THR A 236 -8.20 4.63 -1.88
CA THR A 236 -9.45 4.14 -1.28
C THR A 236 -10.37 5.26 -0.81
N VAL A 237 -11.60 4.88 -0.46
CA VAL A 237 -12.64 5.72 0.16
C VAL A 237 -13.00 5.10 1.50
N GLY A 238 -12.20 5.36 2.52
CA GLY A 238 -12.29 4.69 3.81
C GLY A 238 -12.13 3.18 3.68
N ASP A 239 -12.86 2.44 4.51
CA ASP A 239 -12.88 0.97 4.50
C ASP A 239 -13.83 0.37 3.46
N ALA A 240 -14.55 1.20 2.73
CA ALA A 240 -15.51 0.73 1.76
C ALA A 240 -14.86 -0.03 0.59
N PRO A 241 -15.46 -1.12 0.09
CA PRO A 241 -15.02 -1.76 -1.13
C PRO A 241 -15.09 -0.80 -2.32
N ILE A 242 -14.05 -0.76 -3.15
CA ILE A 242 -13.99 0.17 -4.29
C ILE A 242 -15.08 -0.10 -5.30
N GLU A 243 -15.52 -1.34 -5.43
CA GLU A 243 -16.51 -1.81 -6.39
C GLU A 243 -17.82 -1.02 -6.35
N GLN A 244 -18.20 -0.49 -5.18
CA GLN A 244 -19.39 0.35 -5.04
C GLN A 244 -19.27 1.71 -5.75
N TYR A 245 -18.05 2.16 -6.07
CA TYR A 245 -17.77 3.41 -6.77
C TYR A 245 -17.48 3.21 -8.27
N LEU A 246 -17.54 1.98 -8.75
CA LEU A 246 -17.27 1.63 -10.15
C LEU A 246 -18.53 1.60 -11.04
N LYS A 247 -19.68 1.89 -10.47
CA LYS A 247 -20.99 1.90 -11.17
C LYS A 247 -21.27 3.22 -11.88
#